data_1080bb6e928c12fd8c05a0b4d04ff8c1
#
_entry.id   1080bb6e928c12fd8c05a0b4d04ff8c1
#
_cell.length_a   1.000
_cell.length_b   1.000
_cell.length_c   1.000
_cell.angle_alpha   90.00
_cell.angle_beta   90.00
_cell.angle_gamma   90.00
#
_symmetry.space_group_name_H-M   'P 1'
#
loop_
_entity.id
_entity.type
_entity.pdbx_description
1 polymer ?
#
loop_
_entity_poly.entity_id
_entity_poly.type
_entity_poly.pdbx_seq_one_letter_code
_entity_poly.pdbx_strand_id
1 'polypeptide(L)'
;LEGKLGIVFGVANKRSIAWAIAQAWHREGATLAFTYQGERLKDNVEELAGTFGADTLILPCDVSSDDQIRSVFTAVKEKFGRLDLLLHAVAFAPKEALEGDFLNTSREAFRVSHDVSAYSLIALAREAAPLMDQGGSIVAMSYYGAEKVIPHYNVMGVAKAALEASVRYLAAELGPEKQVRVNAISAGPIRTLASSAIGGILDMIHNVEAKAPLQRTVTQEEVGSTAAFLASPLASGITGQVIYVDAGYCITGM
;
A
#
# COMPACT_ATOMS: atom_id res chain seq x y z
N LEU A 1 -3.60 -0.11 -18.76
CA LEU A 1 -4.24 -1.12 -17.88
C LEU A 1 -5.65 -1.48 -18.37
N GLU A 2 -5.91 -1.23 -19.65
CA GLU A 2 -7.21 -1.45 -20.28
C GLU A 2 -7.74 -2.87 -20.00
N GLY A 3 -8.97 -2.96 -19.49
CA GLY A 3 -9.64 -4.22 -19.16
C GLY A 3 -9.07 -4.97 -17.94
N LYS A 4 -8.11 -4.39 -17.20
CA LYS A 4 -7.60 -4.96 -15.96
C LYS A 4 -8.57 -4.72 -14.81
N LEU A 5 -8.71 -5.72 -13.94
CA LEU A 5 -9.60 -5.72 -12.77
C LEU A 5 -8.75 -5.65 -11.50
N GLY A 6 -8.99 -4.67 -10.67
CA GLY A 6 -8.16 -4.42 -9.49
C GLY A 6 -8.95 -4.23 -8.21
N ILE A 7 -8.27 -4.42 -7.08
CA ILE A 7 -8.79 -4.11 -5.75
C ILE A 7 -7.81 -3.22 -4.98
N VAL A 8 -8.36 -2.22 -4.28
CA VAL A 8 -7.59 -1.19 -3.57
C VAL A 8 -7.92 -1.21 -2.09
N PHE A 9 -6.89 -1.46 -1.26
CA PHE A 9 -6.95 -1.36 0.19
C PHE A 9 -6.21 -0.11 0.66
N GLY A 10 -6.84 0.69 1.53
CA GLY A 10 -6.19 1.81 2.22
C GLY A 10 -6.61 3.21 1.77
N VAL A 11 -7.70 3.35 1.01
CA VAL A 11 -8.30 4.67 0.76
C VAL A 11 -9.00 5.14 2.04
N ALA A 12 -8.64 6.34 2.52
CA ALA A 12 -9.28 6.98 3.65
C ALA A 12 -9.91 8.33 3.27
N ASN A 13 -9.28 9.07 2.38
CA ASN A 13 -9.75 10.33 1.81
C ASN A 13 -8.96 10.69 0.54
N LYS A 14 -9.29 11.82 -0.09
CA LYS A 14 -8.64 12.31 -1.32
C LYS A 14 -7.13 12.57 -1.22
N ARG A 15 -6.56 12.61 -0.01
CA ARG A 15 -5.12 12.76 0.23
C ARG A 15 -4.42 11.43 0.49
N SER A 16 -5.11 10.30 0.40
CA SER A 16 -4.49 8.99 0.52
C SER A 16 -3.62 8.68 -0.69
N ILE A 17 -2.44 8.13 -0.48
CA ILE A 17 -1.60 7.60 -1.59
C ILE A 17 -2.38 6.52 -2.37
N ALA A 18 -3.14 5.67 -1.66
CA ALA A 18 -4.01 4.68 -2.26
C ALA A 18 -5.01 5.28 -3.25
N TRP A 19 -5.53 6.48 -2.95
CA TRP A 19 -6.45 7.17 -3.86
C TRP A 19 -5.73 7.63 -5.14
N ALA A 20 -4.56 8.23 -5.03
CA ALA A 20 -3.78 8.64 -6.21
C ALA A 20 -3.37 7.44 -7.09
N ILE A 21 -3.03 6.30 -6.47
CA ILE A 21 -2.77 5.05 -7.21
C ILE A 21 -4.04 4.56 -7.92
N ALA A 22 -5.18 4.56 -7.24
CA ALA A 22 -6.45 4.19 -7.84
C ALA A 22 -6.81 5.08 -9.04
N GLN A 23 -6.63 6.40 -8.90
CA GLN A 23 -6.84 7.34 -10.00
C GLN A 23 -5.90 7.07 -11.18
N ALA A 24 -4.62 6.77 -10.92
CA ALA A 24 -3.67 6.43 -11.96
C ALA A 24 -4.05 5.11 -12.67
N TRP A 25 -4.41 4.07 -11.93
CA TRP A 25 -4.86 2.81 -12.52
C TRP A 25 -6.15 2.96 -13.33
N HIS A 26 -7.12 3.71 -12.82
CA HIS A 26 -8.38 3.97 -13.52
C HIS A 26 -8.16 4.78 -14.81
N ARG A 27 -7.32 5.82 -14.75
CA ARG A 27 -6.95 6.62 -15.93
C ARG A 27 -6.32 5.77 -17.03
N GLU A 28 -5.58 4.73 -16.67
CA GLU A 28 -4.98 3.76 -17.59
C GLU A 28 -5.95 2.62 -18.00
N GLY A 29 -7.24 2.71 -17.67
CA GLY A 29 -8.30 1.80 -18.14
C GLY A 29 -8.63 0.63 -17.21
N ALA A 30 -8.11 0.60 -15.96
CA ALA A 30 -8.49 -0.43 -15.00
C ALA A 30 -9.87 -0.19 -14.38
N THR A 31 -10.63 -1.27 -14.15
CA THR A 31 -11.83 -1.26 -13.33
C THR A 31 -11.47 -1.69 -11.91
N LEU A 32 -11.90 -0.92 -10.90
CA LEU A 32 -11.44 -1.09 -9.54
C LEU A 32 -12.57 -1.37 -8.55
N ALA A 33 -12.27 -2.24 -7.58
CA ALA A 33 -13.01 -2.39 -6.34
C ALA A 33 -12.26 -1.67 -5.21
N PHE A 34 -13.00 -1.24 -4.19
CA PHE A 34 -12.45 -0.53 -3.03
C PHE A 34 -12.87 -1.17 -1.73
N THR A 35 -12.02 -0.99 -0.71
CA THR A 35 -12.36 -1.38 0.65
C THR A 35 -12.24 -0.20 1.60
N TYR A 36 -13.03 -0.24 2.68
CA TYR A 36 -12.95 0.71 3.78
C TYR A 36 -12.94 -0.01 5.13
N GLN A 37 -12.26 0.58 6.12
CA GLN A 37 -12.25 0.07 7.49
C GLN A 37 -13.18 0.90 8.38
N GLY A 38 -14.27 0.28 8.82
CA GLY A 38 -15.24 0.86 9.75
C GLY A 38 -16.06 2.00 9.15
N GLU A 39 -17.20 2.28 9.76
CA GLU A 39 -18.19 3.23 9.26
C GLU A 39 -17.67 4.67 9.10
N ARG A 40 -16.66 5.06 9.89
CA ARG A 40 -16.08 6.40 9.82
C ARG A 40 -15.44 6.72 8.46
N LEU A 41 -14.94 5.74 7.74
CA LEU A 41 -14.29 5.94 6.43
C LEU A 41 -15.23 5.66 5.27
N LYS A 42 -16.37 5.02 5.52
CA LYS A 42 -17.32 4.57 4.52
C LYS A 42 -17.75 5.69 3.57
N ASP A 43 -18.34 6.75 4.12
CA ASP A 43 -18.88 7.86 3.31
C ASP A 43 -17.81 8.48 2.41
N ASN A 44 -16.59 8.67 2.94
CA ASN A 44 -15.48 9.21 2.15
C ASN A 44 -15.09 8.28 1.00
N VAL A 45 -15.02 6.96 1.25
CA VAL A 45 -14.64 5.99 0.22
C VAL A 45 -15.75 5.84 -0.82
N GLU A 46 -17.02 5.82 -0.40
CA GLU A 46 -18.17 5.78 -1.31
C GLU A 46 -18.24 7.02 -2.21
N GLU A 47 -18.02 8.22 -1.66
CA GLU A 47 -17.97 9.47 -2.45
C GLU A 47 -16.85 9.40 -3.50
N LEU A 48 -15.64 9.03 -3.08
CA LEU A 48 -14.48 8.97 -3.97
C LEU A 48 -14.62 7.88 -5.03
N ALA A 49 -14.90 6.65 -4.61
CA ALA A 49 -15.02 5.49 -5.49
C ALA A 49 -16.22 5.60 -6.45
N GLY A 50 -17.30 6.26 -6.02
CA GLY A 50 -18.44 6.55 -6.87
C GLY A 50 -18.11 7.41 -8.09
N THR A 51 -17.00 8.16 -8.07
CA THR A 51 -16.53 8.91 -9.25
C THR A 51 -16.04 8.01 -10.38
N PHE A 52 -15.75 6.73 -10.11
CA PHE A 52 -15.31 5.74 -11.10
C PHE A 52 -16.47 5.00 -11.76
N GLY A 53 -17.69 5.21 -11.30
CA GLY A 53 -18.91 4.66 -11.88
C GLY A 53 -19.88 4.18 -10.79
N ALA A 54 -21.17 4.20 -11.11
CA ALA A 54 -22.23 3.84 -10.16
C ALA A 54 -22.16 2.37 -9.71
N ASP A 55 -21.56 1.49 -10.53
CA ASP A 55 -21.43 0.04 -10.26
C ASP A 55 -20.10 -0.33 -9.60
N THR A 56 -19.33 0.65 -9.12
CA THR A 56 -18.06 0.41 -8.44
C THR A 56 -18.30 -0.41 -7.17
N LEU A 57 -17.58 -1.53 -7.04
CA LEU A 57 -17.69 -2.40 -5.87
C LEU A 57 -16.96 -1.78 -4.67
N ILE A 58 -17.66 -1.57 -3.57
CA ILE A 58 -17.13 -0.97 -2.34
C ILE A 58 -17.53 -1.85 -1.16
N LEU A 59 -16.55 -2.33 -0.40
CA LEU A 59 -16.75 -3.37 0.61
C LEU A 59 -16.12 -2.99 1.97
N PRO A 60 -16.76 -3.30 3.09
CA PRO A 60 -16.11 -3.20 4.39
C PRO A 60 -15.00 -4.25 4.53
N CYS A 61 -13.84 -3.86 5.07
CA CYS A 61 -12.77 -4.80 5.36
C CYS A 61 -11.86 -4.28 6.48
N ASP A 62 -11.82 -5.00 7.58
CA ASP A 62 -10.72 -4.95 8.54
C ASP A 62 -9.72 -6.05 8.16
N VAL A 63 -8.50 -5.66 7.79
CA VAL A 63 -7.46 -6.60 7.35
C VAL A 63 -6.89 -7.45 8.49
N SER A 64 -7.28 -7.22 9.73
CA SER A 64 -6.99 -8.09 10.88
C SER A 64 -8.00 -9.24 11.02
N SER A 65 -9.02 -9.30 10.15
CA SER A 65 -10.06 -10.32 10.16
C SER A 65 -10.01 -11.17 8.88
N ASP A 66 -9.55 -12.42 9.00
CA ASP A 66 -9.54 -13.37 7.89
C ASP A 66 -10.94 -13.60 7.29
N ASP A 67 -12.01 -13.54 8.11
CA ASP A 67 -13.38 -13.69 7.64
C ASP A 67 -13.82 -12.53 6.74
N GLN A 68 -13.46 -11.28 7.12
CA GLN A 68 -13.77 -10.11 6.29
C GLN A 68 -12.94 -10.13 5.01
N ILE A 69 -11.67 -10.51 5.06
CA ILE A 69 -10.83 -10.69 3.87
C ILE A 69 -11.48 -11.71 2.92
N ARG A 70 -11.85 -12.90 3.39
CA ARG A 70 -12.54 -13.91 2.57
C ARG A 70 -13.84 -13.39 1.96
N SER A 71 -14.63 -12.65 2.72
CA SER A 71 -15.89 -12.07 2.22
C SER A 71 -15.65 -11.08 1.09
N VAL A 72 -14.62 -10.26 1.19
CA VAL A 72 -14.21 -9.32 0.13
C VAL A 72 -13.85 -10.08 -1.15
N PHE A 73 -12.97 -11.09 -1.07
CA PHE A 73 -12.55 -11.81 -2.29
C PHE A 73 -13.66 -12.70 -2.87
N THR A 74 -14.61 -13.16 -2.05
CA THR A 74 -15.84 -13.79 -2.54
C THR A 74 -16.66 -12.82 -3.39
N ALA A 75 -16.92 -11.62 -2.90
CA ALA A 75 -17.63 -10.58 -3.64
C ALA A 75 -16.89 -10.14 -4.92
N VAL A 76 -15.56 -10.01 -4.85
CA VAL A 76 -14.71 -9.73 -6.03
C VAL A 76 -14.84 -10.84 -7.08
N LYS A 77 -14.82 -12.11 -6.66
CA LYS A 77 -15.02 -13.25 -7.55
C LYS A 77 -16.39 -13.23 -8.22
N GLU A 78 -17.43 -12.95 -7.46
CA GLU A 78 -18.80 -12.87 -7.98
C GLU A 78 -18.97 -11.71 -8.98
N LYS A 79 -18.37 -10.55 -8.71
CA LYS A 79 -18.52 -9.36 -9.55
C LYS A 79 -17.60 -9.38 -10.78
N PHE A 80 -16.34 -9.82 -10.61
CA PHE A 80 -15.28 -9.71 -11.63
C PHE A 80 -14.92 -11.06 -12.27
N GLY A 81 -15.09 -12.18 -11.58
CA GLY A 81 -14.68 -13.51 -12.01
C GLY A 81 -13.17 -13.76 -11.93
N ARG A 82 -12.34 -12.72 -11.98
CA ARG A 82 -10.88 -12.75 -11.88
C ARG A 82 -10.34 -11.49 -11.23
N LEU A 83 -9.05 -11.48 -10.95
CA LEU A 83 -8.31 -10.30 -10.46
C LEU A 83 -6.97 -10.17 -11.18
N ASP A 84 -6.59 -8.96 -11.56
CA ASP A 84 -5.30 -8.64 -12.19
C ASP A 84 -4.40 -7.78 -11.29
N LEU A 85 -5.00 -6.91 -10.46
CA LEU A 85 -4.28 -5.91 -9.68
C LEU A 85 -4.72 -5.91 -8.21
N LEU A 86 -3.76 -5.85 -7.29
CA LEU A 86 -4.02 -5.66 -5.87
C LEU A 86 -3.11 -4.55 -5.32
N LEU A 87 -3.71 -3.55 -4.68
CA LEU A 87 -2.97 -2.55 -3.92
C LEU A 87 -3.12 -2.80 -2.42
N HIS A 88 -1.99 -2.99 -1.75
CA HIS A 88 -1.87 -3.01 -0.30
C HIS A 88 -1.29 -1.68 0.19
N ALA A 89 -2.15 -0.77 0.64
CA ALA A 89 -1.74 0.54 1.18
C ALA A 89 -2.30 0.77 2.60
N VAL A 90 -2.34 -0.30 3.39
CA VAL A 90 -2.79 -0.27 4.78
C VAL A 90 -1.60 -0.35 5.73
N ALA A 91 -1.68 0.39 6.83
CA ALA A 91 -0.73 0.34 7.92
C ALA A 91 -1.38 0.91 9.19
N PHE A 92 -1.02 0.36 10.34
CA PHE A 92 -1.45 0.85 11.63
C PHE A 92 -0.41 0.54 12.70
N ALA A 93 -0.18 1.51 13.58
CA ALA A 93 0.48 1.31 14.86
C ALA A 93 -0.26 2.13 15.92
N PRO A 94 -0.38 1.63 17.15
CA PRO A 94 -0.88 2.43 18.27
C PRO A 94 -0.02 3.67 18.47
N LYS A 95 -0.65 4.80 18.78
CA LYS A 95 0.02 6.10 18.91
C LYS A 95 1.18 6.07 19.90
N GLU A 96 1.00 5.42 21.04
CA GLU A 96 2.00 5.24 22.07
C GLU A 96 3.26 4.48 21.60
N ALA A 97 3.14 3.66 20.55
CA ALA A 97 4.27 2.93 19.99
C ALA A 97 5.07 3.75 18.95
N LEU A 98 4.52 4.88 18.50
CA LEU A 98 5.19 5.85 17.63
C LEU A 98 5.80 7.00 18.45
N GLU A 99 5.22 7.31 19.61
CA GLU A 99 5.70 8.33 20.53
C GLU A 99 6.66 7.71 21.56
N GLY A 100 7.68 8.44 21.96
CA GLY A 100 8.67 7.99 22.95
C GLY A 100 9.74 7.06 22.38
N ASP A 101 10.36 6.28 23.28
CA ASP A 101 11.51 5.43 22.94
C ASP A 101 11.04 4.08 22.38
N PHE A 102 11.70 3.64 21.31
CA PHE A 102 11.43 2.32 20.70
C PHE A 102 11.56 1.16 21.71
N LEU A 103 12.49 1.28 22.68
CA LEU A 103 12.72 0.28 23.72
C LEU A 103 11.45 -0.02 24.55
N ASN A 104 10.53 0.94 24.64
CA ASN A 104 9.31 0.84 25.41
C ASN A 104 8.13 0.23 24.59
N THR A 105 8.37 -0.23 23.36
CA THR A 105 7.34 -0.88 22.54
C THR A 105 6.78 -2.10 23.24
N SER A 106 5.48 -2.10 23.55
CA SER A 106 4.82 -3.23 24.18
C SER A 106 4.67 -4.42 23.22
N ARG A 107 4.57 -5.64 23.76
CA ARG A 107 4.31 -6.85 22.97
C ARG A 107 3.04 -6.70 22.15
N GLU A 108 2.00 -6.11 22.69
CA GLU A 108 0.72 -5.93 21.99
C GLU A 108 0.84 -4.90 20.88
N ALA A 109 1.49 -3.75 21.11
CA ALA A 109 1.73 -2.77 20.07
C ALA A 109 2.57 -3.35 18.93
N PHE A 110 3.59 -4.14 19.23
CA PHE A 110 4.38 -4.86 18.23
C PHE A 110 3.51 -5.82 17.42
N ARG A 111 2.71 -6.66 18.10
CA ARG A 111 1.80 -7.63 17.47
C ARG A 111 0.83 -6.96 16.50
N VAL A 112 0.09 -5.96 16.97
CA VAL A 112 -0.93 -5.27 16.17
C VAL A 112 -0.29 -4.55 14.98
N SER A 113 0.86 -3.89 15.18
CA SER A 113 1.55 -3.18 14.09
C SER A 113 2.00 -4.13 12.99
N HIS A 114 2.51 -5.31 13.33
CA HIS A 114 2.94 -6.30 12.34
C HIS A 114 1.76 -7.02 11.69
N ASP A 115 0.72 -7.32 12.45
CA ASP A 115 -0.50 -7.94 11.96
C ASP A 115 -1.13 -7.09 10.83
N VAL A 116 -1.42 -5.82 11.13
CA VAL A 116 -2.07 -4.92 10.17
C VAL A 116 -1.12 -4.44 9.07
N SER A 117 0.17 -4.19 9.37
CA SER A 117 1.05 -3.49 8.42
C SER A 117 1.97 -4.42 7.60
N ALA A 118 2.06 -5.70 7.98
CA ALA A 118 2.90 -6.68 7.28
C ALA A 118 2.15 -7.97 6.97
N TYR A 119 1.57 -8.67 7.98
CA TYR A 119 0.90 -9.95 7.75
C TYR A 119 -0.32 -9.81 6.83
N SER A 120 -1.04 -8.71 6.91
CA SER A 120 -2.20 -8.47 6.06
C SER A 120 -1.88 -8.56 4.55
N LEU A 121 -0.66 -8.20 4.11
CA LEU A 121 -0.24 -8.41 2.72
C LEU A 121 -0.26 -9.90 2.35
N ILE A 122 0.22 -10.77 3.24
CA ILE A 122 0.23 -12.22 3.03
C ILE A 122 -1.22 -12.75 2.98
N ALA A 123 -2.07 -12.31 3.92
CA ALA A 123 -3.46 -12.71 3.98
C ALA A 123 -4.24 -12.28 2.72
N LEU A 124 -4.06 -11.04 2.26
CA LEU A 124 -4.69 -10.54 1.04
C LEU A 124 -4.17 -11.26 -0.21
N ALA A 125 -2.85 -11.50 -0.31
CA ALA A 125 -2.25 -12.21 -1.44
C ALA A 125 -2.75 -13.67 -1.51
N ARG A 126 -2.92 -14.34 -0.38
CA ARG A 126 -3.47 -15.71 -0.29
C ARG A 126 -4.86 -15.81 -0.90
N GLU A 127 -5.75 -14.86 -0.58
CA GLU A 127 -7.13 -14.87 -1.09
C GLU A 127 -7.21 -14.32 -2.53
N ALA A 128 -6.28 -13.46 -2.94
CA ALA A 128 -6.19 -12.95 -4.31
C ALA A 128 -5.64 -13.97 -5.30
N ALA A 129 -4.64 -14.77 -4.90
CA ALA A 129 -3.91 -15.69 -5.79
C ALA A 129 -4.82 -16.66 -6.59
N PRO A 130 -5.90 -17.25 -6.02
CA PRO A 130 -6.83 -18.08 -6.78
C PRO A 130 -7.59 -17.34 -7.89
N LEU A 131 -7.66 -16.01 -7.85
CA LEU A 131 -8.32 -15.16 -8.84
C LEU A 131 -7.34 -14.60 -9.88
N MET A 132 -6.04 -14.77 -9.67
CA MET A 132 -4.96 -14.21 -10.50
C MET A 132 -4.33 -15.29 -11.40
N ASP A 133 -5.15 -16.08 -12.11
CA ASP A 133 -4.66 -17.22 -12.91
C ASP A 133 -4.08 -16.80 -14.28
N GLN A 134 -4.19 -15.56 -14.66
CA GLN A 134 -3.63 -15.00 -15.90
C GLN A 134 -2.46 -14.03 -15.67
N GLY A 135 -1.76 -14.20 -14.56
CA GLY A 135 -0.77 -13.26 -14.08
C GLY A 135 -1.40 -12.06 -13.39
N GLY A 136 -0.56 -11.10 -13.00
CA GLY A 136 -1.05 -9.89 -12.35
C GLY A 136 0.05 -9.13 -11.62
N SER A 137 -0.36 -8.10 -10.89
CA SER A 137 0.54 -7.26 -10.11
C SER A 137 -0.03 -6.95 -8.73
N ILE A 138 0.74 -7.25 -7.70
CA ILE A 138 0.50 -6.85 -6.31
C ILE A 138 1.49 -5.73 -5.99
N VAL A 139 1.00 -4.58 -5.55
CA VAL A 139 1.80 -3.43 -5.15
C VAL A 139 1.55 -3.15 -3.67
N ALA A 140 2.62 -3.11 -2.87
CA ALA A 140 2.56 -2.75 -1.45
C ALA A 140 3.19 -1.38 -1.21
N MET A 141 2.66 -0.62 -0.24
CA MET A 141 3.24 0.66 0.15
C MET A 141 4.19 0.51 1.32
N SER A 142 5.46 0.86 1.09
CA SER A 142 6.52 0.89 2.10
C SER A 142 7.01 2.33 2.37
N TYR A 143 7.99 2.43 3.23
CA TYR A 143 8.66 3.69 3.57
C TYR A 143 10.11 3.42 3.97
N TYR A 144 10.99 4.39 3.72
CA TYR A 144 12.43 4.31 3.98
C TYR A 144 12.80 3.93 5.43
N GLY A 145 11.88 4.12 6.37
CA GLY A 145 12.00 3.62 7.73
C GLY A 145 12.13 2.09 7.86
N ALA A 146 11.89 1.32 6.79
CA ALA A 146 12.21 -0.12 6.73
C ALA A 146 13.72 -0.40 6.73
N GLU A 147 14.54 0.54 6.21
CA GLU A 147 16.00 0.40 6.11
C GLU A 147 16.76 1.29 7.07
N LYS A 148 16.25 2.46 7.37
CA LYS A 148 16.91 3.49 8.19
C LYS A 148 16.06 3.86 9.38
N VAL A 149 16.74 4.22 10.47
CA VAL A 149 16.05 4.76 11.63
C VAL A 149 15.49 6.14 11.30
N ILE A 150 14.18 6.25 11.35
CA ILE A 150 13.45 7.51 11.18
C ILE A 150 12.84 7.89 12.54
N PRO A 151 13.09 9.09 13.06
CA PRO A 151 12.51 9.55 14.32
C PRO A 151 10.97 9.40 14.32
N HIS A 152 10.41 8.94 15.43
CA HIS A 152 8.97 8.75 15.61
C HIS A 152 8.30 7.73 14.66
N TYR A 153 9.09 6.92 13.96
CA TYR A 153 8.55 5.83 13.13
C TYR A 153 8.61 4.47 13.84
N ASN A 154 9.58 4.28 14.72
CA ASN A 154 9.69 3.21 15.71
C ASN A 154 9.24 1.82 15.18
N VAL A 155 8.25 1.20 15.84
CA VAL A 155 7.74 -0.14 15.51
C VAL A 155 7.23 -0.23 14.07
N MET A 156 6.76 0.86 13.48
CA MET A 156 6.33 0.86 12.08
C MET A 156 7.50 0.61 11.12
N GLY A 157 8.71 1.09 11.44
CA GLY A 157 9.91 0.79 10.65
C GLY A 157 10.18 -0.72 10.60
N VAL A 158 10.08 -1.39 11.74
CA VAL A 158 10.25 -2.86 11.82
C VAL A 158 9.13 -3.59 11.05
N ALA A 159 7.88 -3.13 11.16
CA ALA A 159 6.77 -3.69 10.41
C ALA A 159 6.95 -3.49 8.89
N LYS A 160 7.47 -2.34 8.45
CA LYS A 160 7.77 -2.10 7.01
C LYS A 160 8.94 -2.96 6.52
N ALA A 161 9.95 -3.23 7.34
CA ALA A 161 11.00 -4.20 6.99
C ALA A 161 10.43 -5.62 6.81
N ALA A 162 9.52 -6.04 7.67
CA ALA A 162 8.81 -7.30 7.54
C ALA A 162 7.92 -7.33 6.27
N LEU A 163 7.23 -6.23 5.95
CA LEU A 163 6.46 -6.09 4.71
C LEU A 163 7.34 -6.28 3.47
N GLU A 164 8.50 -5.62 3.41
CA GLU A 164 9.43 -5.72 2.28
C GLU A 164 10.03 -7.13 2.14
N ALA A 165 10.29 -7.80 3.27
CA ALA A 165 10.65 -9.21 3.26
C ALA A 165 9.52 -10.07 2.68
N SER A 166 8.27 -9.85 3.10
CA SER A 166 7.09 -10.56 2.61
C SER A 166 6.89 -10.38 1.11
N VAL A 167 7.16 -9.18 0.57
CA VAL A 167 7.13 -8.91 -0.89
C VAL A 167 8.05 -9.87 -1.64
N ARG A 168 9.29 -10.09 -1.15
CA ARG A 168 10.24 -11.01 -1.79
C ARG A 168 9.79 -12.47 -1.76
N TYR A 169 9.28 -12.93 -0.62
CA TYR A 169 8.77 -14.30 -0.49
C TYR A 169 7.53 -14.54 -1.35
N LEU A 170 6.58 -13.62 -1.34
CA LEU A 170 5.38 -13.71 -2.20
C LEU A 170 5.73 -13.65 -3.70
N ALA A 171 6.71 -12.83 -4.10
CA ALA A 171 7.20 -12.79 -5.48
C ALA A 171 7.80 -14.13 -5.92
N ALA A 172 8.58 -14.76 -5.05
CA ALA A 172 9.19 -16.08 -5.32
C ALA A 172 8.14 -17.19 -5.40
N GLU A 173 7.09 -17.13 -4.59
CA GLU A 173 6.04 -18.15 -4.54
C GLU A 173 5.02 -17.99 -5.69
N LEU A 174 4.57 -16.76 -5.97
CA LEU A 174 3.51 -16.51 -6.95
C LEU A 174 4.05 -16.36 -8.39
N GLY A 175 5.34 -16.14 -8.56
CA GLY A 175 5.97 -15.96 -9.86
C GLY A 175 5.91 -17.19 -10.75
N PRO A 176 6.41 -18.39 -10.32
CA PRO A 176 6.58 -19.54 -11.19
C PRO A 176 5.29 -20.05 -11.83
N GLU A 177 4.25 -20.27 -11.04
CA GLU A 177 3.01 -20.89 -11.52
C GLU A 177 1.98 -19.88 -12.00
N LYS A 178 1.91 -18.72 -11.33
CA LYS A 178 0.85 -17.75 -11.58
C LYS A 178 1.29 -16.53 -12.38
N GLN A 179 2.60 -16.33 -12.56
CA GLN A 179 3.14 -15.13 -13.22
C GLN A 179 2.67 -13.81 -12.57
N VAL A 180 2.41 -13.86 -11.25
CA VAL A 180 2.03 -12.68 -10.46
C VAL A 180 3.29 -12.01 -9.94
N ARG A 181 3.45 -10.74 -10.26
CA ARG A 181 4.55 -9.90 -9.79
C ARG A 181 4.16 -9.20 -8.49
N VAL A 182 5.06 -9.20 -7.51
CA VAL A 182 4.83 -8.57 -6.22
C VAL A 182 5.96 -7.59 -5.96
N ASN A 183 5.65 -6.30 -5.83
CA ASN A 183 6.62 -5.25 -5.60
C ASN A 183 6.13 -4.28 -4.51
N ALA A 184 7.06 -3.55 -3.90
CA ALA A 184 6.74 -2.44 -3.01
C ALA A 184 7.17 -1.10 -3.63
N ILE A 185 6.47 -0.04 -3.24
CA ILE A 185 6.89 1.34 -3.46
C ILE A 185 7.25 1.94 -2.10
N SER A 186 8.50 2.37 -1.95
CA SER A 186 8.95 3.18 -0.82
C SER A 186 8.83 4.65 -1.20
N ALA A 187 7.72 5.27 -0.80
CA ALA A 187 7.46 6.67 -1.10
C ALA A 187 8.17 7.60 -0.09
N GLY A 188 8.63 8.75 -0.56
CA GLY A 188 9.07 9.84 0.33
C GLY A 188 7.93 10.33 1.24
N PRO A 189 8.23 11.16 2.24
CA PRO A 189 7.22 11.65 3.15
C PRO A 189 6.20 12.54 2.42
N ILE A 190 4.94 12.12 2.47
CA ILE A 190 3.79 12.83 1.89
C ILE A 190 2.79 13.09 3.02
N ARG A 191 2.22 14.30 3.05
CA ARG A 191 1.21 14.66 4.05
C ARG A 191 -0.13 13.98 3.74
N THR A 192 -0.43 12.91 4.48
CA THR A 192 -1.67 12.14 4.41
C THR A 192 -2.37 12.08 5.77
N LEU A 193 -3.55 11.49 5.85
CA LEU A 193 -4.20 11.21 7.13
C LEU A 193 -3.32 10.26 7.99
N ALA A 194 -2.78 9.21 7.39
CA ALA A 194 -1.94 8.24 8.07
C ALA A 194 -0.63 8.88 8.58
N SER A 195 0.05 9.66 7.75
CA SER A 195 1.32 10.31 8.14
C SER A 195 1.14 11.41 9.21
N SER A 196 -0.08 11.96 9.34
CA SER A 196 -0.38 12.94 10.40
C SER A 196 -0.33 12.36 11.82
N ALA A 197 -0.36 11.04 11.96
CA ALA A 197 -0.16 10.35 13.23
C ALA A 197 1.33 10.25 13.63
N ILE A 198 2.25 10.53 12.71
CA ILE A 198 3.70 10.50 12.94
C ILE A 198 4.13 11.87 13.44
N GLY A 199 4.75 11.94 14.63
CA GLY A 199 5.30 13.17 15.16
C GLY A 199 6.39 13.75 14.24
N GLY A 200 6.38 15.08 14.01
CA GLY A 200 7.41 15.73 13.21
C GLY A 200 7.33 15.52 11.70
N ILE A 201 6.19 15.09 11.15
CA ILE A 201 6.05 14.86 9.70
C ILE A 201 6.41 16.08 8.84
N LEU A 202 6.14 17.30 9.30
CA LEU A 202 6.51 18.51 8.57
C LEU A 202 8.02 18.72 8.55
N ASP A 203 8.70 18.44 9.66
CA ASP A 203 10.17 18.52 9.74
C ASP A 203 10.83 17.46 8.85
N MET A 204 10.24 16.27 8.77
CA MET A 204 10.68 15.23 7.82
C MET A 204 10.55 15.70 6.37
N ILE A 205 9.43 16.33 6.00
CA ILE A 205 9.21 16.90 4.68
C ILE A 205 10.28 17.96 4.37
N HIS A 206 10.47 18.94 5.25
CA HIS A 206 11.48 19.98 5.06
C HIS A 206 12.90 19.42 4.97
N ASN A 207 13.23 18.38 5.78
CA ASN A 207 14.54 17.73 5.69
C ASN A 207 14.74 17.03 4.33
N VAL A 208 13.70 16.39 3.78
CA VAL A 208 13.77 15.80 2.45
C VAL A 208 13.92 16.87 1.38
N GLU A 209 13.17 17.97 1.44
CA GLU A 209 13.30 19.11 0.52
C GLU A 209 14.70 19.68 0.51
N ALA A 210 15.35 19.75 1.69
CA ALA A 210 16.69 20.29 1.81
C ALA A 210 17.81 19.34 1.32
N LYS A 211 17.58 18.02 1.40
CA LYS A 211 18.64 17.01 1.20
C LYS A 211 18.44 16.13 -0.05
N ALA A 212 17.23 15.98 -0.54
CA ALA A 212 17.00 15.16 -1.72
C ALA A 212 17.66 15.78 -2.96
N PRO A 213 18.25 14.98 -3.86
CA PRO A 213 18.86 15.48 -5.09
C PRO A 213 17.95 16.35 -5.95
N LEU A 214 16.63 16.07 -5.99
CA LEU A 214 15.67 16.92 -6.71
C LEU A 214 15.21 18.16 -5.91
N GLN A 215 15.69 18.35 -4.68
CA GLN A 215 15.40 19.50 -3.80
C GLN A 215 13.88 19.77 -3.62
N ARG A 216 13.10 18.72 -3.54
CA ARG A 216 11.65 18.75 -3.30
C ARG A 216 11.19 17.44 -2.71
N THR A 217 9.99 17.41 -2.17
CA THR A 217 9.29 16.17 -1.89
C THR A 217 8.66 15.60 -3.16
N VAL A 218 8.15 14.38 -3.06
CA VAL A 218 7.36 13.74 -4.12
C VAL A 218 5.88 14.01 -3.92
N THR A 219 5.13 13.93 -5.02
CA THR A 219 3.68 14.05 -5.01
C THR A 219 3.02 12.67 -4.97
N GLN A 220 1.74 12.64 -4.60
CA GLN A 220 0.93 11.43 -4.66
C GLN A 220 0.77 10.91 -6.08
N GLU A 221 0.70 11.82 -7.07
CA GLU A 221 0.59 11.50 -8.50
C GLU A 221 1.85 10.80 -9.03
N GLU A 222 3.04 11.17 -8.55
CA GLU A 222 4.30 10.50 -8.92
C GLU A 222 4.33 9.06 -8.40
N VAL A 223 3.83 8.84 -7.17
CA VAL A 223 3.64 7.49 -6.62
C VAL A 223 2.59 6.72 -7.41
N GLY A 224 1.47 7.36 -7.77
CA GLY A 224 0.42 6.79 -8.62
C GLY A 224 0.95 6.36 -9.98
N SER A 225 1.76 7.19 -10.63
CA SER A 225 2.36 6.90 -11.93
C SER A 225 3.34 5.72 -11.86
N THR A 226 4.14 5.64 -10.79
CA THR A 226 5.01 4.48 -10.54
C THR A 226 4.21 3.20 -10.31
N ALA A 227 3.11 3.28 -9.56
CA ALA A 227 2.24 2.14 -9.35
C ALA A 227 1.55 1.68 -10.64
N ALA A 228 1.16 2.60 -11.54
CA ALA A 228 0.63 2.27 -12.86
C ALA A 228 1.68 1.59 -13.75
N PHE A 229 2.92 2.07 -13.73
CA PHE A 229 4.04 1.41 -14.39
C PHE A 229 4.24 -0.01 -13.86
N LEU A 230 4.32 -0.21 -12.53
CA LEU A 230 4.50 -1.53 -11.92
C LEU A 230 3.32 -2.48 -12.20
N ALA A 231 2.12 -1.96 -12.36
CA ALA A 231 0.94 -2.73 -12.72
C ALA A 231 0.91 -3.13 -14.21
N SER A 232 1.62 -2.41 -15.06
CA SER A 232 1.59 -2.56 -16.52
C SER A 232 2.55 -3.64 -17.04
N PRO A 233 2.40 -4.07 -18.32
CA PRO A 233 3.35 -4.93 -19.00
C PRO A 233 4.76 -4.33 -19.15
N LEU A 234 4.91 -3.01 -19.05
CA LEU A 234 6.22 -2.35 -19.08
C LEU A 234 7.13 -2.78 -17.92
N ALA A 235 6.56 -3.25 -16.83
CA ALA A 235 7.28 -3.77 -15.66
C ALA A 235 7.30 -5.31 -15.62
N SER A 236 7.12 -6.01 -16.75
CA SER A 236 7.00 -7.48 -16.80
C SER A 236 8.20 -8.24 -16.23
N GLY A 237 9.40 -7.66 -16.26
CA GLY A 237 10.61 -8.21 -15.66
C GLY A 237 10.88 -7.78 -14.21
N ILE A 238 9.96 -7.05 -13.55
CA ILE A 238 10.18 -6.50 -12.21
C ILE A 238 9.28 -7.21 -11.19
N THR A 239 9.89 -7.99 -10.28
CA THR A 239 9.21 -8.63 -9.16
C THR A 239 10.14 -8.74 -7.95
N GLY A 240 9.60 -8.75 -6.74
CA GLY A 240 10.36 -8.82 -5.50
C GLY A 240 11.14 -7.55 -5.15
N GLN A 241 10.87 -6.43 -5.82
CA GLN A 241 11.64 -5.20 -5.69
C GLN A 241 10.94 -4.16 -4.80
N VAL A 242 11.75 -3.31 -4.17
CA VAL A 242 11.32 -2.07 -3.52
C VAL A 242 11.76 -0.91 -4.42
N ILE A 243 10.79 -0.20 -4.97
CA ILE A 243 11.04 0.94 -5.86
C ILE A 243 10.90 2.24 -5.05
N TYR A 244 11.97 3.03 -5.02
CA TYR A 244 11.97 4.31 -4.32
C TYR A 244 11.36 5.40 -5.18
N VAL A 245 10.41 6.13 -4.60
CA VAL A 245 9.79 7.33 -5.17
C VAL A 245 9.92 8.42 -4.10
N ASP A 246 11.10 9.03 -3.98
CA ASP A 246 11.51 9.88 -2.87
C ASP A 246 12.38 11.08 -3.26
N ALA A 247 12.36 11.45 -4.53
CA ALA A 247 13.19 12.52 -5.09
C ALA A 247 14.71 12.26 -4.95
N GLY A 248 15.10 10.99 -4.75
CA GLY A 248 16.49 10.58 -4.56
C GLY A 248 16.99 10.68 -3.11
N TYR A 249 16.12 10.93 -2.15
CA TYR A 249 16.51 11.09 -0.75
C TYR A 249 17.26 9.86 -0.20
N CYS A 250 16.82 8.65 -0.57
CA CYS A 250 17.42 7.39 -0.06
C CYS A 250 18.90 7.19 -0.43
N ILE A 251 19.40 7.86 -1.48
CA ILE A 251 20.81 7.74 -1.91
C ILE A 251 21.74 8.73 -1.19
N THR A 252 21.19 9.68 -0.44
CA THR A 252 22.00 10.68 0.28
C THR A 252 22.48 10.11 1.60
N GLY A 253 23.74 10.35 1.94
CA GLY A 253 24.36 9.83 3.17
C GLY A 253 24.19 10.72 4.40
N MET A 254 23.63 11.92 4.24
CA MET A 254 23.48 12.92 5.33
C MET A 254 22.19 13.70 5.22
#